data_258ab0ec82751062b961ac103c607a9f
#
_entry.id   258ab0ec82751062b961ac103c607a9f
#
_cell.length_a   1.000
_cell.length_b   1.000
_cell.length_c   1.000
_cell.angle_alpha   90.00
_cell.angle_beta   90.00
_cell.angle_gamma   90.00
#
_symmetry.space_group_name_H-M   'P 1'
#
loop_
_entity.id
_entity.type
_entity.pdbx_description
1 polymer ?
#
loop_
_entity_poly.entity_id
_entity_poly.type
_entity_poly.pdbx_seq_one_letter_code
_entity_poly.pdbx_strand_id
1 'polypeptide(L)'
;SKPNWQVWYECVLPEDRQHAEKVIRDSLQSRSPFKLEFRITVKDGIRHIRALANRVLNKEGEVERLLGINMDMTEVKQLNEALFQEKERLHITLDSIGEAVVCIDMAMKITFMNPVAEKMSGWTQEEALGVPLLTVLHITFGDNGPLMENIYSADTSRSAIEQDVVLHCRSGGSYDVHYSITPLSTLDGSNIGSVLVIQDVTESRKMLRQLSYSASHDALTHLANRASFEKQLRILLQTVNSTHQRHALVFIDLDRFKAVNDSAGHAAGDALLRELASLMLSMLRSSDVLARLGGDEFGLLLPDCNIESARFIATRIISAVNDYHFIWEGRVHRVGASAGITLIDDNNHQAAEVMSQADIACYASKN
;
A
#
# COMPACT_ATOMS: atom_id res chain seq x y z
N SER A 1 -11.09 28.31 -66.81
CA SER A 1 -11.48 26.99 -67.25
C SER A 1 -12.82 26.63 -66.65
N LYS A 2 -13.77 26.18 -67.45
CA LYS A 2 -15.07 25.72 -66.94
C LYS A 2 -14.78 24.57 -65.98
N PRO A 3 -15.40 24.51 -64.74
CA PRO A 3 -15.21 23.38 -63.85
C PRO A 3 -15.74 22.14 -64.55
N ASN A 4 -14.82 21.21 -64.79
CA ASN A 4 -15.16 19.93 -65.44
C ASN A 4 -15.31 18.88 -64.31
N TRP A 5 -16.45 18.16 -64.29
CA TRP A 5 -16.73 17.07 -63.38
C TRP A 5 -15.56 16.06 -63.33
N GLN A 6 -14.92 15.81 -64.44
CA GLN A 6 -13.81 14.86 -64.55
C GLN A 6 -12.58 15.30 -63.75
N VAL A 7 -12.25 16.62 -63.76
CA VAL A 7 -11.13 17.19 -62.99
C VAL A 7 -11.42 17.06 -61.49
N TRP A 8 -12.66 17.37 -61.08
CA TRP A 8 -13.05 17.22 -59.66
C TRP A 8 -12.95 15.75 -59.23
N TYR A 9 -13.49 14.83 -60.02
CA TYR A 9 -13.48 13.39 -59.74
C TYR A 9 -12.06 12.80 -59.62
N GLU A 10 -11.14 13.26 -60.47
CA GLU A 10 -9.74 12.84 -60.43
C GLU A 10 -9.01 13.31 -59.15
N CYS A 11 -9.39 14.47 -58.61
CA CYS A 11 -8.82 14.98 -57.38
C CYS A 11 -9.32 14.26 -56.12
N VAL A 12 -10.54 13.68 -56.15
CA VAL A 12 -11.13 12.95 -55.02
C VAL A 12 -10.38 11.61 -54.82
N LEU A 13 -10.05 11.32 -53.56
CA LEU A 13 -9.45 10.03 -53.24
C LEU A 13 -10.29 8.86 -53.77
N PRO A 14 -9.69 7.82 -54.35
CA PRO A 14 -10.42 6.68 -54.91
C PRO A 14 -11.44 6.05 -53.97
N GLU A 15 -11.11 5.99 -52.68
CA GLU A 15 -11.97 5.44 -51.61
C GLU A 15 -13.24 6.24 -51.39
N ASP A 16 -13.19 7.57 -51.58
CA ASP A 16 -14.29 8.48 -51.30
C ASP A 16 -15.19 8.69 -52.54
N ARG A 17 -14.75 8.29 -53.75
CA ARG A 17 -15.43 8.53 -55.03
C ARG A 17 -16.83 7.93 -55.07
N GLN A 18 -16.95 6.66 -54.73
CA GLN A 18 -18.23 5.95 -54.77
C GLN A 18 -19.28 6.58 -53.82
N HIS A 19 -18.85 6.95 -52.62
CA HIS A 19 -19.71 7.65 -51.66
C HIS A 19 -20.12 9.03 -52.18
N ALA A 20 -19.17 9.79 -52.69
CA ALA A 20 -19.42 11.12 -53.22
C ALA A 20 -20.39 11.09 -54.41
N GLU A 21 -20.24 10.17 -55.38
CA GLU A 21 -21.15 9.98 -56.49
C GLU A 21 -22.58 9.66 -56.04
N LYS A 22 -22.70 8.74 -55.08
CA LYS A 22 -23.99 8.37 -54.51
C LYS A 22 -24.69 9.55 -53.90
N VAL A 23 -24.03 10.30 -53.00
CA VAL A 23 -24.60 11.47 -52.31
C VAL A 23 -25.03 12.54 -53.30
N ILE A 24 -24.25 12.83 -54.34
CA ILE A 24 -24.57 13.79 -55.39
C ILE A 24 -25.79 13.32 -56.21
N ARG A 25 -25.82 12.05 -56.61
CA ARG A 25 -26.94 11.44 -57.37
C ARG A 25 -28.26 11.48 -56.58
N ASP A 26 -28.21 11.09 -55.29
CA ASP A 26 -29.37 11.07 -54.41
C ASP A 26 -29.90 12.49 -54.18
N SER A 27 -28.99 13.46 -54.05
CA SER A 27 -29.35 14.89 -53.93
C SER A 27 -29.97 15.46 -55.19
N LEU A 28 -29.55 15.06 -56.36
CA LEU A 28 -30.18 15.45 -57.63
C LEU A 28 -31.63 14.96 -57.73
N GLN A 29 -31.97 13.81 -57.14
CA GLN A 29 -33.31 13.24 -57.13
C GLN A 29 -34.18 13.78 -56.01
N SER A 30 -33.65 13.95 -54.78
CA SER A 30 -34.45 14.21 -53.56
C SER A 30 -34.83 15.65 -53.30
N ARG A 31 -34.52 16.61 -54.15
CA ARG A 31 -34.79 18.04 -53.99
C ARG A 31 -34.16 18.68 -52.72
N SER A 32 -33.23 18.07 -52.04
CA SER A 32 -32.55 18.55 -50.83
C SER A 32 -31.20 19.15 -51.14
N PRO A 33 -30.71 20.15 -50.33
CA PRO A 33 -29.31 20.54 -50.38
C PRO A 33 -28.44 19.32 -50.08
N PHE A 34 -27.27 19.18 -50.70
CA PHE A 34 -26.38 18.14 -50.29
C PHE A 34 -25.26 18.67 -49.43
N LYS A 35 -24.89 17.88 -48.48
CA LYS A 35 -23.67 18.01 -47.63
C LYS A 35 -22.83 16.78 -47.87
N LEU A 36 -21.61 17.00 -48.30
CA LEU A 36 -20.68 15.92 -48.62
C LEU A 36 -19.31 16.24 -48.00
N GLU A 37 -18.74 15.26 -47.31
CA GLU A 37 -17.33 15.33 -46.85
C GLU A 37 -16.54 14.30 -47.68
N PHE A 38 -15.41 14.74 -48.22
CA PHE A 38 -14.51 13.91 -49.04
C PHE A 38 -13.09 14.41 -48.95
N ARG A 39 -12.15 13.56 -49.28
CA ARG A 39 -10.72 13.89 -49.34
C ARG A 39 -10.27 14.13 -50.77
N ILE A 40 -9.42 15.12 -50.94
CA ILE A 40 -8.75 15.40 -52.22
C ILE A 40 -7.25 15.27 -52.09
N THR A 41 -6.59 14.86 -53.17
CA THR A 41 -5.13 14.91 -53.26
C THR A 41 -4.71 16.23 -53.87
N VAL A 42 -3.84 16.93 -53.20
CA VAL A 42 -3.18 18.16 -53.66
C VAL A 42 -1.67 17.96 -53.63
N LYS A 43 -0.91 18.91 -54.20
CA LYS A 43 0.58 18.83 -54.27
C LYS A 43 1.21 18.62 -52.88
N ASP A 44 0.62 19.23 -51.84
CA ASP A 44 1.14 19.25 -50.46
C ASP A 44 0.51 18.18 -49.56
N GLY A 45 -0.22 17.19 -50.13
CA GLY A 45 -0.82 16.10 -49.37
C GLY A 45 -2.33 15.95 -49.54
N ILE A 46 -3.00 15.41 -48.56
CA ILE A 46 -4.45 15.17 -48.53
C ILE A 46 -5.16 16.33 -47.85
N ARG A 47 -6.23 16.83 -48.46
CA ARG A 47 -7.13 17.84 -47.86
C ARG A 47 -8.50 17.23 -47.62
N HIS A 48 -9.11 17.57 -46.48
CA HIS A 48 -10.47 17.22 -46.13
C HIS A 48 -11.41 18.34 -46.52
N ILE A 49 -12.31 18.08 -47.43
CA ILE A 49 -13.22 19.06 -47.97
C ILE A 49 -14.63 18.77 -47.51
N ARG A 50 -15.34 19.80 -47.01
CA ARG A 50 -16.78 19.77 -46.81
C ARG A 50 -17.44 20.60 -47.88
N ALA A 51 -18.22 19.98 -48.74
CA ALA A 51 -19.02 20.63 -49.78
C ALA A 51 -20.47 20.79 -49.29
N LEU A 52 -20.99 21.97 -49.47
CA LEU A 52 -22.40 22.29 -49.28
C LEU A 52 -22.89 22.87 -50.57
N ALA A 53 -23.93 22.27 -51.22
CA ALA A 53 -24.45 22.81 -52.46
C ALA A 53 -25.97 22.68 -52.60
N ASN A 54 -26.52 23.65 -53.30
CA ASN A 54 -27.92 23.71 -53.71
C ASN A 54 -28.02 23.61 -55.23
N ARG A 55 -29.18 23.20 -55.71
CA ARG A 55 -29.51 23.18 -57.12
C ARG A 55 -30.08 24.52 -57.57
N VAL A 56 -29.66 24.94 -58.71
CA VAL A 56 -30.28 26.03 -59.46
C VAL A 56 -31.10 25.40 -60.58
N LEU A 57 -32.39 25.74 -60.62
CA LEU A 57 -33.32 25.21 -61.59
C LEU A 57 -33.48 26.17 -62.78
N ASN A 58 -33.68 25.64 -63.97
CA ASN A 58 -34.08 26.40 -65.15
C ASN A 58 -35.58 26.77 -65.09
N LYS A 59 -36.07 27.49 -66.11
CA LYS A 59 -37.51 27.92 -66.19
C LYS A 59 -38.47 26.72 -66.33
N GLU A 60 -37.97 25.57 -66.66
CA GLU A 60 -38.74 24.33 -66.86
C GLU A 60 -38.74 23.45 -65.60
N GLY A 61 -38.02 23.87 -64.54
CA GLY A 61 -37.95 23.15 -63.26
C GLY A 61 -36.90 22.03 -63.25
N GLU A 62 -36.04 21.97 -64.26
CA GLU A 62 -34.92 21.01 -64.33
C GLU A 62 -33.68 21.60 -63.70
N VAL A 63 -32.75 20.74 -63.23
CA VAL A 63 -31.51 21.18 -62.60
C VAL A 63 -30.54 21.71 -63.67
N GLU A 64 -30.39 23.04 -63.72
CA GLU A 64 -29.45 23.70 -64.61
C GLU A 64 -28.02 23.59 -64.13
N ARG A 65 -27.80 23.77 -62.82
CA ARG A 65 -26.46 23.71 -62.23
C ARG A 65 -26.51 23.50 -60.72
N LEU A 66 -25.39 23.08 -60.15
CA LEU A 66 -25.15 23.06 -58.70
C LEU A 66 -24.38 24.31 -58.32
N LEU A 67 -24.87 25.03 -57.26
CA LEU A 67 -24.18 26.15 -56.65
C LEU A 67 -23.82 25.79 -55.22
N GLY A 68 -22.56 25.84 -54.86
CA GLY A 68 -22.12 25.45 -53.55
C GLY A 68 -20.80 26.08 -53.14
N ILE A 69 -20.44 25.80 -51.92
CA ILE A 69 -19.17 26.18 -51.30
C ILE A 69 -18.42 24.94 -50.86
N ASN A 70 -17.11 24.95 -51.07
CA ASN A 70 -16.18 23.96 -50.53
C ASN A 70 -15.40 24.62 -49.39
N MET A 71 -15.43 24.01 -48.22
CA MET A 71 -14.63 24.43 -47.05
C MET A 71 -13.54 23.41 -46.81
N ASP A 72 -12.30 23.89 -46.68
CA ASP A 72 -11.18 23.07 -46.25
C ASP A 72 -11.30 22.87 -44.72
N MET A 73 -11.49 21.63 -44.31
CA MET A 73 -11.66 21.20 -42.92
C MET A 73 -10.39 20.50 -42.38
N THR A 74 -9.27 20.53 -43.14
CA THR A 74 -8.09 19.76 -42.84
C THR A 74 -7.49 20.13 -41.49
N GLU A 75 -7.31 21.42 -41.25
CA GLU A 75 -6.75 21.95 -39.98
C GLU A 75 -7.66 21.61 -38.79
N VAL A 76 -8.98 21.81 -38.94
CA VAL A 76 -9.96 21.49 -37.88
C VAL A 76 -9.93 20.00 -37.54
N LYS A 77 -9.87 19.12 -38.58
CA LYS A 77 -9.80 17.66 -38.34
C LYS A 77 -8.47 17.25 -37.68
N GLN A 78 -7.34 17.83 -38.12
CA GLN A 78 -6.04 17.56 -37.51
C GLN A 78 -5.97 18.01 -36.06
N LEU A 79 -6.50 19.21 -35.75
CA LEU A 79 -6.56 19.72 -34.37
C LEU A 79 -7.45 18.83 -33.48
N ASN A 80 -8.62 18.43 -33.98
CA ASN A 80 -9.51 17.54 -33.24
C ASN A 80 -8.87 16.17 -33.00
N GLU A 81 -8.19 15.62 -33.98
CA GLU A 81 -7.49 14.35 -33.86
C GLU A 81 -6.32 14.43 -32.87
N ALA A 82 -5.52 15.49 -32.96
CA ALA A 82 -4.43 15.76 -32.01
C ALA A 82 -4.97 15.92 -30.57
N LEU A 83 -6.07 16.67 -30.40
CA LEU A 83 -6.71 16.85 -29.09
C LEU A 83 -7.25 15.50 -28.55
N PHE A 84 -7.86 14.68 -29.40
CA PHE A 84 -8.34 13.35 -29.03
C PHE A 84 -7.20 12.46 -28.58
N GLN A 85 -6.11 12.39 -29.37
CA GLN A 85 -4.93 11.61 -29.04
C GLN A 85 -4.26 12.07 -27.74
N GLU A 86 -4.17 13.37 -27.52
CA GLU A 86 -3.61 13.93 -26.28
C GLU A 86 -4.49 13.58 -25.06
N LYS A 87 -5.81 13.72 -25.21
CA LYS A 87 -6.76 13.32 -24.15
C LYS A 87 -6.66 11.83 -23.83
N GLU A 88 -6.60 10.98 -24.86
CA GLU A 88 -6.47 9.52 -24.69
C GLU A 88 -5.13 9.15 -24.01
N ARG A 89 -4.05 9.81 -24.44
CA ARG A 89 -2.73 9.65 -23.82
C ARG A 89 -2.74 10.01 -22.33
N LEU A 90 -3.40 11.13 -21.96
CA LEU A 90 -3.54 11.53 -20.56
C LEU A 90 -4.35 10.49 -19.76
N HIS A 91 -5.45 9.97 -20.31
CA HIS A 91 -6.22 8.91 -19.65
C HIS A 91 -5.38 7.66 -19.42
N ILE A 92 -4.72 7.14 -20.46
CA ILE A 92 -3.85 5.97 -20.34
C ILE A 92 -2.75 6.19 -19.29
N THR A 93 -2.20 7.40 -19.23
CA THR A 93 -1.17 7.76 -18.25
C THR A 93 -1.74 7.69 -16.83
N LEU A 94 -2.90 8.28 -16.58
CA LEU A 94 -3.57 8.25 -15.27
C LEU A 94 -3.98 6.83 -14.87
N ASP A 95 -4.47 6.03 -15.81
CA ASP A 95 -4.87 4.64 -15.58
C ASP A 95 -3.68 3.71 -15.32
N SER A 96 -2.51 4.05 -15.86
CA SER A 96 -1.27 3.28 -15.66
C SER A 96 -0.55 3.58 -14.34
N ILE A 97 -0.95 4.64 -13.63
CA ILE A 97 -0.46 4.94 -12.29
C ILE A 97 -1.01 3.87 -11.34
N GLY A 98 -0.09 3.18 -10.64
CA GLY A 98 -0.45 2.14 -9.66
C GLY A 98 -1.07 2.69 -8.36
N GLU A 99 -1.34 3.97 -8.27
CA GLU A 99 -1.93 4.67 -7.15
C GLU A 99 -3.35 5.11 -7.49
N ALA A 100 -4.22 5.20 -6.48
CA ALA A 100 -5.56 5.72 -6.68
C ALA A 100 -5.52 7.24 -6.85
N VAL A 101 -6.12 7.72 -7.94
CA VAL A 101 -6.21 9.15 -8.27
C VAL A 101 -7.66 9.57 -8.29
N VAL A 102 -7.99 10.59 -7.50
CA VAL A 102 -9.32 11.18 -7.42
C VAL A 102 -9.22 12.69 -7.59
N CYS A 103 -9.94 13.25 -8.56
CA CYS A 103 -10.07 14.70 -8.71
C CYS A 103 -11.39 15.17 -8.10
N ILE A 104 -11.34 16.32 -7.47
CA ILE A 104 -12.51 16.97 -6.86
C ILE A 104 -12.63 18.43 -7.30
N ASP A 105 -13.84 18.95 -7.32
CA ASP A 105 -14.12 20.36 -7.53
C ASP A 105 -13.99 21.17 -6.22
N MET A 106 -14.24 22.48 -6.32
CA MET A 106 -14.22 23.39 -5.17
C MET A 106 -15.31 23.10 -4.12
N ALA A 107 -16.33 22.33 -4.46
CA ALA A 107 -17.38 21.88 -3.54
C ALA A 107 -17.09 20.48 -2.96
N MET A 108 -15.85 19.97 -3.10
CA MET A 108 -15.41 18.64 -2.65
C MET A 108 -16.18 17.49 -3.31
N LYS A 109 -16.74 17.69 -4.49
CA LYS A 109 -17.41 16.64 -5.28
C LYS A 109 -16.44 16.03 -6.27
N ILE A 110 -16.54 14.71 -6.44
CA ILE A 110 -15.67 13.95 -7.34
C ILE A 110 -15.97 14.33 -8.79
N THR A 111 -14.91 14.63 -9.54
CA THR A 111 -14.96 14.94 -10.99
C THR A 111 -14.24 13.88 -11.83
N PHE A 112 -13.37 13.08 -11.21
CA PHE A 112 -12.65 11.99 -11.88
C PHE A 112 -12.18 10.97 -10.84
N MET A 113 -12.16 9.68 -11.23
CA MET A 113 -11.52 8.57 -10.53
C MET A 113 -10.82 7.67 -11.55
N ASN A 114 -9.60 7.24 -11.25
CA ASN A 114 -8.95 6.21 -12.05
C ASN A 114 -9.37 4.79 -11.60
N PRO A 115 -9.09 3.73 -12.39
CA PRO A 115 -9.49 2.36 -12.06
C PRO A 115 -8.93 1.85 -10.72
N VAL A 116 -7.79 2.34 -10.27
CA VAL A 116 -7.22 1.98 -8.96
C VAL A 116 -8.07 2.56 -7.83
N ALA A 117 -8.53 3.81 -7.97
CA ALA A 117 -9.43 4.44 -7.00
C ALA A 117 -10.79 3.73 -6.94
N GLU A 118 -11.33 3.29 -8.08
CA GLU A 118 -12.55 2.47 -8.14
C GLU A 118 -12.40 1.17 -7.35
N LYS A 119 -11.29 0.45 -7.59
CA LYS A 119 -10.98 -0.81 -6.91
C LYS A 119 -10.83 -0.62 -5.39
N MET A 120 -10.14 0.42 -4.96
CA MET A 120 -9.86 0.66 -3.54
C MET A 120 -11.08 1.16 -2.78
N SER A 121 -11.92 2.00 -3.39
CA SER A 121 -13.13 2.53 -2.77
C SER A 121 -14.33 1.58 -2.88
N GLY A 122 -14.38 0.76 -3.94
CA GLY A 122 -15.53 -0.07 -4.29
C GLY A 122 -16.68 0.70 -4.96
N TRP A 123 -16.38 1.90 -5.47
CA TRP A 123 -17.29 2.72 -6.27
C TRP A 123 -16.79 2.80 -7.70
N THR A 124 -17.67 2.73 -8.69
CA THR A 124 -17.32 3.06 -10.06
C THR A 124 -17.22 4.56 -10.26
N GLN A 125 -16.44 5.01 -11.23
CA GLN A 125 -16.36 6.44 -11.57
C GLN A 125 -17.75 7.02 -11.89
N GLU A 126 -18.60 6.27 -12.61
CA GLU A 126 -19.95 6.71 -12.98
C GLU A 126 -20.84 6.95 -11.76
N GLU A 127 -20.75 6.07 -10.74
CA GLU A 127 -21.50 6.22 -9.48
C GLU A 127 -20.97 7.37 -8.61
N ALA A 128 -19.65 7.60 -8.65
CA ALA A 128 -18.97 8.56 -7.79
C ALA A 128 -19.01 9.99 -8.32
N LEU A 129 -19.20 10.21 -9.64
CA LEU A 129 -19.22 11.53 -10.24
C LEU A 129 -20.28 12.44 -9.61
N GLY A 130 -19.85 13.62 -9.13
CA GLY A 130 -20.68 14.61 -8.46
C GLY A 130 -21.06 14.29 -7.02
N VAL A 131 -20.63 13.13 -6.49
CA VAL A 131 -20.83 12.75 -5.08
C VAL A 131 -19.75 13.39 -4.19
N PRO A 132 -20.06 13.82 -2.96
CA PRO A 132 -19.05 14.31 -2.03
C PRO A 132 -17.96 13.28 -1.75
N LEU A 133 -16.69 13.72 -1.74
CA LEU A 133 -15.52 12.86 -1.57
C LEU A 133 -15.61 11.93 -0.35
N LEU A 134 -15.98 12.47 0.82
CA LEU A 134 -16.06 11.71 2.07
C LEU A 134 -17.22 10.70 2.13
N THR A 135 -18.17 10.78 1.19
CA THR A 135 -19.19 9.74 1.01
C THR A 135 -18.63 8.52 0.28
N VAL A 136 -17.69 8.75 -0.66
CA VAL A 136 -17.09 7.72 -1.49
C VAL A 136 -15.84 7.13 -0.82
N LEU A 137 -14.99 7.99 -0.24
CA LEU A 137 -13.78 7.58 0.46
C LEU A 137 -14.01 7.54 1.97
N HIS A 138 -14.24 6.35 2.48
CA HIS A 138 -14.43 6.09 3.91
C HIS A 138 -13.09 5.87 4.58
N ILE A 139 -12.50 6.94 5.10
CA ILE A 139 -11.14 6.95 5.66
C ILE A 139 -11.22 7.12 7.18
N THR A 140 -10.48 6.28 7.92
CA THR A 140 -10.38 6.34 9.39
C THR A 140 -8.92 6.48 9.85
N PHE A 141 -8.73 7.00 11.07
CA PHE A 141 -7.42 7.01 11.72
C PHE A 141 -7.19 5.66 12.41
N GLY A 142 -6.41 4.75 11.76
CA GLY A 142 -6.24 3.36 12.19
C GLY A 142 -7.49 2.49 11.95
N ASP A 143 -7.40 1.20 12.28
CA ASP A 143 -8.44 0.20 11.98
C ASP A 143 -9.80 0.48 12.64
N ASN A 144 -9.82 1.09 13.83
CA ASN A 144 -11.04 1.37 14.60
C ASN A 144 -11.12 2.84 15.05
N GLY A 145 -10.38 3.71 14.40
CA GLY A 145 -10.33 5.13 14.72
C GLY A 145 -11.55 5.92 14.24
N PRO A 146 -11.63 7.20 14.62
CA PRO A 146 -12.70 8.09 14.13
C PRO A 146 -12.60 8.28 12.63
N LEU A 147 -13.78 8.49 12.02
CA LEU A 147 -13.88 8.84 10.59
C LEU A 147 -13.18 10.18 10.35
N MET A 148 -12.48 10.27 9.23
CA MET A 148 -11.86 11.53 8.80
C MET A 148 -12.97 12.50 8.32
N GLU A 149 -13.22 13.54 9.10
CA GLU A 149 -14.22 14.57 8.76
C GLU A 149 -13.66 15.65 7.84
N ASN A 150 -12.35 15.81 7.78
CA ASN A 150 -11.69 16.79 6.95
C ASN A 150 -10.39 16.24 6.38
N ILE A 151 -10.28 16.22 5.08
CA ILE A 151 -9.11 15.75 4.33
C ILE A 151 -8.02 16.84 4.21
N TYR A 152 -8.40 18.10 4.39
CA TYR A 152 -7.44 19.20 4.46
C TYR A 152 -6.96 19.37 5.90
N SER A 153 -5.67 19.15 6.17
CA SER A 153 -5.09 19.63 7.42
C SER A 153 -5.01 21.16 7.37
N ALA A 154 -5.12 21.81 8.53
CA ALA A 154 -5.07 23.28 8.65
C ALA A 154 -3.77 23.93 8.14
N ASP A 155 -2.79 23.13 7.74
CA ASP A 155 -1.50 23.55 7.19
C ASP A 155 -1.39 23.11 5.72
N THR A 156 -2.06 23.85 4.84
CA THR A 156 -2.14 23.61 3.40
C THR A 156 -0.83 23.80 2.64
N SER A 157 0.29 24.01 3.32
CA SER A 157 1.63 24.20 2.72
C SER A 157 2.49 22.94 2.66
N ARG A 158 2.05 21.76 3.16
CA ARG A 158 2.80 20.50 3.10
C ARG A 158 1.91 19.31 2.73
N SER A 159 2.10 18.88 1.52
CA SER A 159 1.56 17.68 0.87
C SER A 159 2.18 16.41 1.42
N ALA A 160 1.84 15.94 2.58
CA ALA A 160 1.95 14.53 2.96
C ALA A 160 1.59 14.38 4.44
N ILE A 161 0.46 13.82 4.73
CA ILE A 161 0.13 13.41 6.09
C ILE A 161 0.54 11.95 6.21
N GLU A 162 1.74 11.72 6.78
CA GLU A 162 2.14 10.40 7.29
C GLU A 162 1.36 10.11 8.59
N GLN A 163 0.11 9.74 8.46
CA GLN A 163 -0.68 9.24 9.58
C GLN A 163 -1.12 7.81 9.28
N ASP A 164 -1.34 7.01 10.33
CA ASP A 164 -1.93 5.69 10.23
C ASP A 164 -3.38 5.80 9.78
N VAL A 165 -3.58 5.82 8.47
CA VAL A 165 -4.88 6.06 7.82
C VAL A 165 -5.30 4.78 7.11
N VAL A 166 -6.55 4.41 7.28
CA VAL A 166 -7.15 3.21 6.68
C VAL A 166 -8.32 3.63 5.80
N LEU A 167 -8.26 3.21 4.54
CA LEU A 167 -9.37 3.35 3.59
C LEU A 167 -10.21 2.08 3.61
N HIS A 168 -11.50 2.22 3.89
CA HIS A 168 -12.46 1.12 3.89
C HIS A 168 -13.16 1.02 2.53
N CYS A 169 -13.11 -0.16 1.92
CA CYS A 169 -13.81 -0.45 0.68
C CYS A 169 -15.30 -0.72 0.93
N ARG A 170 -16.19 -0.20 0.10
CA ARG A 170 -17.64 -0.43 0.16
C ARG A 170 -18.02 -1.91 0.13
N SER A 171 -17.27 -2.74 -0.58
CA SER A 171 -17.48 -4.18 -0.71
C SER A 171 -16.97 -5.01 0.47
N GLY A 172 -16.39 -4.38 1.48
CA GLY A 172 -15.68 -4.99 2.59
C GLY A 172 -14.16 -5.09 2.30
N GLY A 173 -13.38 -5.14 3.36
CA GLY A 173 -11.93 -5.02 3.29
C GLY A 173 -11.42 -3.60 3.54
N SER A 174 -10.14 -3.49 3.80
CA SER A 174 -9.49 -2.22 4.10
C SER A 174 -8.07 -2.19 3.57
N TYR A 175 -7.56 -0.99 3.33
CA TYR A 175 -6.21 -0.71 2.87
C TYR A 175 -5.54 0.24 3.85
N ASP A 176 -4.33 -0.08 4.31
CA ASP A 176 -3.44 0.92 4.91
C ASP A 176 -3.01 1.87 3.81
N VAL A 177 -3.24 3.16 3.94
CA VAL A 177 -2.97 4.12 2.87
C VAL A 177 -2.16 5.32 3.31
N HIS A 178 -1.36 5.83 2.38
CA HIS A 178 -0.84 7.19 2.42
C HIS A 178 -1.61 8.01 1.39
N TYR A 179 -1.94 9.26 1.70
CA TYR A 179 -2.57 10.14 0.73
C TYR A 179 -1.90 11.50 0.70
N SER A 180 -1.99 12.12 -0.47
CA SER A 180 -1.61 13.51 -0.68
C SER A 180 -2.70 14.25 -1.44
N ILE A 181 -2.91 15.52 -1.13
CA ILE A 181 -3.85 16.37 -1.82
C ILE A 181 -3.14 17.60 -2.37
N THR A 182 -3.36 17.89 -3.63
CA THR A 182 -2.71 19.00 -4.33
C THR A 182 -3.78 19.84 -5.03
N PRO A 183 -3.80 21.18 -4.84
CA PRO A 183 -4.74 22.05 -5.52
C PRO A 183 -4.49 22.05 -7.03
N LEU A 184 -5.57 22.06 -7.82
CA LEU A 184 -5.59 22.25 -9.25
C LEU A 184 -5.82 23.72 -9.56
N SER A 185 -4.83 24.35 -10.20
CA SER A 185 -4.93 25.76 -10.61
C SER A 185 -4.84 25.90 -12.13
N THR A 186 -5.63 26.79 -12.69
CA THR A 186 -5.55 27.19 -14.08
C THR A 186 -4.32 28.08 -14.34
N LEU A 187 -4.01 28.33 -15.59
CA LEU A 187 -2.85 29.16 -15.99
C LEU A 187 -2.93 30.61 -15.46
N ASP A 188 -4.12 31.11 -15.18
CA ASP A 188 -4.36 32.41 -14.56
C ASP A 188 -4.30 32.39 -13.01
N GLY A 189 -4.00 31.22 -12.43
CA GLY A 189 -3.83 31.05 -10.99
C GLY A 189 -5.13 30.81 -10.21
N SER A 190 -6.30 30.72 -10.90
CA SER A 190 -7.56 30.40 -10.22
C SER A 190 -7.60 28.92 -9.85
N ASN A 191 -7.96 28.63 -8.60
CA ASN A 191 -8.15 27.25 -8.12
C ASN A 191 -9.47 26.69 -8.66
N ILE A 192 -9.45 25.51 -9.28
CA ILE A 192 -10.61 24.83 -9.87
C ILE A 192 -10.97 23.53 -9.14
N GLY A 193 -10.18 23.13 -8.14
CA GLY A 193 -10.38 21.90 -7.39
C GLY A 193 -9.07 21.35 -6.83
N SER A 194 -9.03 20.04 -6.60
CA SER A 194 -7.82 19.37 -6.11
C SER A 194 -7.70 17.95 -6.67
N VAL A 195 -6.46 17.46 -6.71
CA VAL A 195 -6.15 16.05 -6.96
C VAL A 195 -5.75 15.40 -5.65
N LEU A 196 -6.40 14.30 -5.33
CA LEU A 196 -6.06 13.40 -4.25
C LEU A 196 -5.38 12.17 -4.85
N VAL A 197 -4.18 11.87 -4.38
CA VAL A 197 -3.45 10.63 -4.71
C VAL A 197 -3.39 9.78 -3.46
N ILE A 198 -3.78 8.50 -3.58
CA ILE A 198 -3.82 7.54 -2.47
C ILE A 198 -2.97 6.34 -2.86
N GLN A 199 -1.96 6.08 -2.06
CA GLN A 199 -1.04 4.96 -2.20
C GLN A 199 -1.42 3.85 -1.23
N ASP A 200 -1.61 2.63 -1.73
CA ASP A 200 -1.74 1.42 -0.90
C ASP A 200 -0.38 1.04 -0.32
N VAL A 201 -0.25 1.08 0.99
CA VAL A 201 0.96 0.71 1.72
C VAL A 201 0.74 -0.53 2.59
N THR A 202 -0.36 -1.25 2.39
CA THR A 202 -0.77 -2.41 3.20
C THR A 202 0.31 -3.49 3.25
N GLU A 203 0.82 -3.91 2.10
CA GLU A 203 1.88 -4.92 2.05
C GLU A 203 3.20 -4.41 2.64
N SER A 204 3.57 -3.18 2.31
CA SER A 204 4.79 -2.57 2.83
C SER A 204 4.76 -2.47 4.36
N ARG A 205 3.64 -2.03 4.93
CA ARG A 205 3.45 -2.00 6.39
C ARG A 205 3.44 -3.39 7.03
N LYS A 206 2.79 -4.37 6.41
CA LYS A 206 2.83 -5.76 6.88
C LYS A 206 4.27 -6.29 6.92
N MET A 207 5.03 -6.07 5.85
CA MET A 207 6.44 -6.46 5.81
C MET A 207 7.29 -5.77 6.87
N LEU A 208 7.11 -4.44 7.04
CA LEU A 208 7.80 -3.68 8.07
C LEU A 208 7.46 -4.18 9.49
N ARG A 209 6.18 -4.46 9.78
CA ARG A 209 5.74 -5.04 11.05
C ARG A 209 6.37 -6.42 11.26
N GLN A 210 6.40 -7.28 10.23
CA GLN A 210 7.04 -8.60 10.29
C GLN A 210 8.56 -8.49 10.50
N LEU A 211 9.22 -7.60 9.78
CA LEU A 211 10.66 -7.35 9.94
C LEU A 211 10.97 -6.83 11.35
N SER A 212 10.20 -5.88 11.85
CA SER A 212 10.33 -5.34 13.21
C SER A 212 10.08 -6.40 14.27
N TYR A 213 9.07 -7.26 14.06
CA TYR A 213 8.79 -8.38 14.94
C TYR A 213 9.93 -9.40 14.92
N SER A 214 10.40 -9.80 13.75
CA SER A 214 11.52 -10.74 13.60
C SER A 214 12.85 -10.17 14.14
N ALA A 215 13.05 -8.86 14.05
CA ALA A 215 14.22 -8.20 14.60
C ALA A 215 14.22 -8.17 16.15
N SER A 216 13.06 -8.36 16.79
CA SER A 216 12.91 -8.27 18.24
C SER A 216 12.48 -9.57 18.93
N HIS A 217 12.03 -10.58 18.17
CA HIS A 217 11.52 -11.85 18.72
C HIS A 217 12.25 -13.06 18.13
N ASP A 218 12.33 -14.13 18.88
CA ASP A 218 12.79 -15.44 18.42
C ASP A 218 11.70 -16.13 17.58
N ALA A 219 12.06 -16.58 16.38
CA ALA A 219 11.12 -17.14 15.41
C ALA A 219 10.44 -18.44 15.88
N LEU A 220 11.09 -19.19 16.78
CA LEU A 220 10.58 -20.47 17.26
C LEU A 220 9.64 -20.32 18.45
N THR A 221 10.07 -19.56 19.46
CA THR A 221 9.37 -19.42 20.74
C THR A 221 8.51 -18.19 20.86
N HIS A 222 8.64 -17.24 19.92
CA HIS A 222 8.00 -15.93 19.95
C HIS A 222 8.34 -15.07 21.17
N LEU A 223 9.30 -15.46 21.98
CA LEU A 223 9.86 -14.66 23.05
C LEU A 223 10.74 -13.54 22.48
N ALA A 224 11.11 -12.58 23.32
CA ALA A 224 12.17 -11.64 22.93
C ALA A 224 13.42 -12.40 22.48
N ASN A 225 14.07 -11.90 21.44
CA ASN A 225 15.37 -12.46 21.01
C ASN A 225 16.52 -11.82 21.79
N ARG A 226 17.74 -12.32 21.57
CA ARG A 226 18.97 -11.82 22.22
C ARG A 226 19.13 -10.30 22.06
N ALA A 227 18.91 -9.77 20.85
CA ALA A 227 19.08 -8.33 20.59
C ALA A 227 18.11 -7.47 21.39
N SER A 228 16.84 -7.87 21.44
CA SER A 228 15.81 -7.22 22.24
C SER A 228 16.13 -7.31 23.74
N PHE A 229 16.56 -8.46 24.21
CA PHE A 229 16.96 -8.68 25.60
C PHE A 229 18.12 -7.76 26.02
N GLU A 230 19.18 -7.69 25.22
CA GLU A 230 20.32 -6.80 25.48
C GLU A 230 19.91 -5.32 25.43
N LYS A 231 18.98 -4.94 24.58
CA LYS A 231 18.43 -3.58 24.53
C LYS A 231 17.70 -3.26 25.85
N GLN A 232 16.83 -4.17 26.33
CA GLN A 232 16.09 -3.97 27.58
C GLN A 232 17.06 -3.94 28.79
N LEU A 233 18.07 -4.78 28.80
CA LEU A 233 19.10 -4.78 29.84
C LEU A 233 19.84 -3.42 29.90
N ARG A 234 20.18 -2.84 28.75
CA ARG A 234 20.79 -1.49 28.71
C ARG A 234 19.86 -0.41 29.27
N ILE A 235 18.56 -0.51 29.00
CA ILE A 235 17.58 0.43 29.56
C ILE A 235 17.51 0.28 31.10
N LEU A 236 17.49 -0.94 31.63
CA LEU A 236 17.49 -1.17 33.07
C LEU A 236 18.75 -0.63 33.76
N LEU A 237 19.94 -0.82 33.14
CA LEU A 237 21.18 -0.26 33.65
C LEU A 237 21.17 1.28 33.71
N GLN A 238 20.54 1.94 32.73
CA GLN A 238 20.37 3.40 32.76
C GLN A 238 19.40 3.83 33.86
N THR A 239 18.36 3.05 34.15
CA THR A 239 17.38 3.32 35.19
C THR A 239 18.00 3.20 36.56
N VAL A 240 18.84 2.19 36.81
CA VAL A 240 19.58 2.04 38.09
C VAL A 240 20.37 3.30 38.42
N ASN A 241 21.12 3.83 37.46
CA ASN A 241 21.94 5.02 37.64
C ASN A 241 21.14 6.28 38.04
N SER A 242 19.83 6.33 37.70
CA SER A 242 18.97 7.47 37.95
C SER A 242 18.06 7.32 39.17
N THR A 243 17.63 6.11 39.51
CA THR A 243 16.61 5.83 40.52
C THR A 243 17.11 5.01 41.70
N HIS A 244 18.34 4.45 41.64
CA HIS A 244 18.90 3.49 42.60
C HIS A 244 18.01 2.24 42.83
N GLN A 245 17.12 1.95 41.88
CA GLN A 245 16.33 0.72 41.90
C GLN A 245 17.23 -0.46 41.57
N ARG A 246 16.96 -1.61 42.19
CA ARG A 246 17.67 -2.88 41.89
C ARG A 246 16.84 -3.73 40.99
N HIS A 247 17.50 -4.35 40.02
CA HIS A 247 16.90 -5.31 39.12
C HIS A 247 17.70 -6.61 39.17
N ALA A 248 17.18 -7.69 38.57
CA ALA A 248 17.92 -8.94 38.48
C ALA A 248 17.88 -9.48 37.06
N LEU A 249 18.99 -10.12 36.67
CA LEU A 249 19.09 -10.93 35.47
C LEU A 249 19.23 -12.40 35.90
N VAL A 250 18.44 -13.26 35.29
CA VAL A 250 18.57 -14.71 35.44
C VAL A 250 18.90 -15.33 34.08
N PHE A 251 20.00 -16.04 34.01
CA PHE A 251 20.36 -16.86 32.86
C PHE A 251 19.91 -18.28 33.12
N ILE A 252 19.17 -18.90 32.18
CA ILE A 252 18.59 -20.23 32.31
C ILE A 252 19.06 -21.07 31.14
N ASP A 253 19.51 -22.27 31.42
CA ASP A 253 19.97 -23.24 30.42
C ASP A 253 19.29 -24.59 30.67
N LEU A 254 18.80 -25.23 29.61
CA LEU A 254 18.06 -26.48 29.70
C LEU A 254 19.03 -27.68 29.73
N ASP A 255 19.04 -28.38 30.85
CA ASP A 255 19.88 -29.57 31.03
C ASP A 255 19.40 -30.74 30.16
N ARG A 256 20.34 -31.39 29.46
CA ARG A 256 20.07 -32.55 28.60
C ARG A 256 19.15 -32.29 27.38
N PHE A 257 18.96 -31.04 26.98
CA PHE A 257 18.18 -30.72 25.79
C PHE A 257 18.69 -31.41 24.53
N LYS A 258 20.03 -31.50 24.37
CA LYS A 258 20.66 -32.22 23.26
C LYS A 258 20.24 -33.70 23.21
N ALA A 259 20.06 -34.36 24.36
CA ALA A 259 19.65 -35.78 24.39
C ALA A 259 18.19 -35.95 23.83
N VAL A 260 17.33 -34.97 23.99
CA VAL A 260 16.01 -34.99 23.37
C VAL A 260 16.12 -34.86 21.84
N ASN A 261 16.95 -33.97 21.36
CA ASN A 261 17.19 -33.83 19.90
C ASN A 261 17.79 -35.12 19.32
N ASP A 262 18.77 -35.71 20.01
CA ASP A 262 19.45 -36.93 19.54
C ASP A 262 18.52 -38.17 19.55
N SER A 263 17.56 -38.22 20.47
CA SER A 263 16.63 -39.39 20.63
C SER A 263 15.31 -39.25 19.90
N ALA A 264 14.77 -38.02 19.73
CA ALA A 264 13.46 -37.75 19.19
C ALA A 264 13.46 -36.79 17.96
N GLY A 265 14.63 -36.31 17.57
CA GLY A 265 14.82 -35.41 16.43
C GLY A 265 14.59 -33.93 16.76
N HIS A 266 15.06 -33.05 15.87
CA HIS A 266 14.98 -31.60 16.05
C HIS A 266 13.55 -31.07 16.16
N ALA A 267 12.57 -31.72 15.49
CA ALA A 267 11.16 -31.32 15.59
C ALA A 267 10.61 -31.48 17.03
N ALA A 268 11.05 -32.53 17.74
CA ALA A 268 10.71 -32.73 19.15
C ALA A 268 11.37 -31.66 20.05
N GLY A 269 12.64 -31.35 19.81
CA GLY A 269 13.32 -30.28 20.53
C GLY A 269 12.68 -28.91 20.31
N ASP A 270 12.28 -28.60 19.10
CA ASP A 270 11.57 -27.35 18.76
C ASP A 270 10.19 -27.26 19.45
N ALA A 271 9.46 -28.38 19.52
CA ALA A 271 8.19 -28.44 20.25
C ALA A 271 8.40 -28.24 21.75
N LEU A 272 9.39 -28.93 22.33
CA LEU A 272 9.74 -28.79 23.74
C LEU A 272 10.12 -27.34 24.10
N LEU A 273 10.92 -26.67 23.27
CA LEU A 273 11.30 -25.26 23.49
C LEU A 273 10.07 -24.33 23.50
N ARG A 274 9.09 -24.56 22.60
CA ARG A 274 7.84 -23.78 22.59
C ARG A 274 6.99 -23.99 23.85
N GLU A 275 6.86 -25.24 24.27
CA GLU A 275 6.08 -25.59 25.46
C GLU A 275 6.71 -25.05 26.74
N LEU A 276 8.04 -25.17 26.89
CA LEU A 276 8.78 -24.63 28.03
C LEU A 276 8.77 -23.09 28.04
N ALA A 277 8.90 -22.45 26.89
CA ALA A 277 8.80 -21.00 26.76
C ALA A 277 7.42 -20.49 27.27
N SER A 278 6.34 -21.16 26.86
CA SER A 278 4.98 -20.84 27.30
C SER A 278 4.80 -21.10 28.80
N LEU A 279 5.33 -22.21 29.31
CA LEU A 279 5.31 -22.56 30.72
C LEU A 279 6.01 -21.47 31.56
N MET A 280 7.25 -21.12 31.22
CA MET A 280 8.02 -20.08 31.91
C MET A 280 7.33 -18.73 31.86
N LEU A 281 6.82 -18.33 30.69
CA LEU A 281 6.14 -17.05 30.49
C LEU A 281 4.87 -16.93 31.36
N SER A 282 4.12 -18.03 31.53
CA SER A 282 2.89 -18.06 32.35
C SER A 282 3.15 -17.79 33.84
N MET A 283 4.38 -17.93 34.29
CA MET A 283 4.79 -17.73 35.69
C MET A 283 5.28 -16.31 35.99
N LEU A 284 5.38 -15.47 34.98
CA LEU A 284 5.99 -14.12 35.04
C LEU A 284 4.93 -13.02 35.01
N ARG A 285 5.34 -11.82 35.48
CA ARG A 285 4.51 -10.61 35.43
C ARG A 285 4.66 -9.95 34.06
N SER A 286 3.76 -9.05 33.73
CA SER A 286 3.86 -8.26 32.50
C SER A 286 5.08 -7.34 32.41
N SER A 287 5.68 -6.98 33.56
CA SER A 287 6.90 -6.21 33.65
C SER A 287 8.19 -7.01 33.42
N ASP A 288 8.12 -8.34 33.59
CA ASP A 288 9.26 -9.23 33.45
C ASP A 288 9.50 -9.54 31.98
N VAL A 289 10.75 -9.66 31.57
CA VAL A 289 11.11 -9.93 30.17
C VAL A 289 11.81 -11.29 30.05
N LEU A 290 11.12 -12.24 29.47
CA LEU A 290 11.69 -13.53 29.11
C LEU A 290 12.15 -13.51 27.64
N ALA A 291 13.36 -13.97 27.40
CA ALA A 291 13.96 -14.04 26.07
C ALA A 291 14.59 -15.40 25.81
N ARG A 292 14.66 -15.81 24.54
CA ARG A 292 15.53 -16.89 24.11
C ARG A 292 16.81 -16.31 23.55
N LEU A 293 17.94 -16.66 24.16
CA LEU A 293 19.25 -16.11 23.81
C LEU A 293 19.93 -16.90 22.67
N GLY A 294 19.57 -18.17 22.53
CA GLY A 294 20.03 -19.08 21.47
C GLY A 294 19.97 -20.53 21.94
N GLY A 295 19.84 -21.49 21.02
CA GLY A 295 19.81 -22.91 21.37
C GLY A 295 18.79 -23.24 22.47
N ASP A 296 19.27 -23.69 23.61
CA ASP A 296 18.57 -24.07 24.84
C ASP A 296 18.73 -23.03 25.98
N GLU A 297 19.27 -21.84 25.66
CA GLU A 297 19.53 -20.76 26.60
C GLU A 297 18.38 -19.73 26.62
N PHE A 298 17.94 -19.38 27.82
CA PHE A 298 16.95 -18.34 28.06
C PHE A 298 17.50 -17.28 29.00
N GLY A 299 17.08 -16.04 28.80
CA GLY A 299 17.37 -14.90 29.68
C GLY A 299 16.09 -14.35 30.27
N LEU A 300 16.14 -13.99 31.55
CA LEU A 300 15.01 -13.36 32.25
C LEU A 300 15.48 -12.08 32.92
N LEU A 301 14.83 -10.95 32.59
CA LEU A 301 15.02 -9.68 33.29
C LEU A 301 13.85 -9.47 34.24
N LEU A 302 14.19 -9.15 35.47
CA LEU A 302 13.26 -8.88 36.56
C LEU A 302 13.44 -7.43 37.07
N PRO A 303 12.65 -6.49 36.50
CA PRO A 303 12.67 -5.12 36.96
C PRO A 303 12.19 -5.01 38.43
N ASP A 304 12.76 -4.07 39.19
CA ASP A 304 12.44 -3.82 40.59
C ASP A 304 12.38 -5.11 41.45
N CYS A 305 13.51 -5.83 41.43
CA CYS A 305 13.62 -7.15 42.04
C CYS A 305 14.93 -7.28 42.84
N ASN A 306 14.82 -7.71 44.07
CA ASN A 306 15.98 -8.05 44.92
C ASN A 306 16.41 -9.52 44.70
N ILE A 307 17.57 -9.86 45.27
CA ILE A 307 18.17 -11.19 45.09
C ILE A 307 17.29 -12.32 45.62
N GLU A 308 16.58 -12.10 46.71
CA GLU A 308 15.72 -13.13 47.33
C GLU A 308 14.51 -13.44 46.46
N SER A 309 13.85 -12.41 45.95
CA SER A 309 12.74 -12.49 45.01
C SER A 309 13.18 -13.14 43.68
N ALA A 310 14.34 -12.75 43.14
CA ALA A 310 14.90 -13.34 41.91
C ALA A 310 15.20 -14.82 42.14
N ARG A 311 15.77 -15.21 43.27
CA ARG A 311 16.03 -16.60 43.62
C ARG A 311 14.75 -17.41 43.73
N PHE A 312 13.72 -16.85 44.36
CA PHE A 312 12.40 -17.48 44.47
C PHE A 312 11.78 -17.75 43.07
N ILE A 313 11.81 -16.75 42.18
CA ILE A 313 11.28 -16.90 40.81
C ILE A 313 12.08 -17.93 40.03
N ALA A 314 13.42 -17.87 40.06
CA ALA A 314 14.29 -18.83 39.39
C ALA A 314 14.04 -20.25 39.88
N THR A 315 13.94 -20.47 41.19
CA THR A 315 13.66 -21.80 41.77
C THR A 315 12.30 -22.33 41.32
N ARG A 316 11.28 -21.49 41.27
CA ARG A 316 9.95 -21.88 40.75
C ARG A 316 10.01 -22.34 39.30
N ILE A 317 10.72 -21.59 38.46
CA ILE A 317 10.92 -21.92 37.04
C ILE A 317 11.65 -23.24 36.89
N ILE A 318 12.78 -23.42 37.59
CA ILE A 318 13.57 -24.66 37.56
C ILE A 318 12.71 -25.86 38.00
N SER A 319 11.95 -25.74 39.11
CA SER A 319 11.06 -26.81 39.58
C SER A 319 10.00 -27.14 38.50
N ALA A 320 9.37 -26.14 37.93
CA ALA A 320 8.34 -26.34 36.90
C ALA A 320 8.92 -27.03 35.63
N VAL A 321 10.14 -26.66 35.21
CA VAL A 321 10.81 -27.34 34.09
C VAL A 321 11.19 -28.79 34.44
N ASN A 322 11.74 -29.02 35.61
CA ASN A 322 12.12 -30.35 36.09
C ASN A 322 10.90 -31.31 36.22
N ASP A 323 9.76 -30.76 36.64
CA ASP A 323 8.52 -31.53 36.81
C ASP A 323 7.74 -31.68 35.49
N TYR A 324 8.21 -31.00 34.42
CA TYR A 324 7.52 -31.05 33.14
C TYR A 324 7.74 -32.36 32.42
N HIS A 325 6.66 -33.01 31.99
CA HIS A 325 6.66 -34.26 31.28
C HIS A 325 6.35 -34.00 29.81
N PHE A 326 7.37 -33.85 28.98
CA PHE A 326 7.19 -33.69 27.55
C PHE A 326 6.85 -35.03 26.89
N ILE A 327 5.69 -35.10 26.26
CA ILE A 327 5.23 -36.34 25.58
C ILE A 327 5.40 -36.11 24.06
N TRP A 328 6.23 -36.91 23.42
CA TRP A 328 6.42 -36.90 21.99
C TRP A 328 6.32 -38.32 21.43
N GLU A 329 5.42 -38.54 20.46
CA GLU A 329 5.15 -39.85 19.84
C GLU A 329 4.92 -40.97 20.86
N GLY A 330 4.22 -40.66 21.95
CA GLY A 330 3.89 -41.64 23.01
C GLY A 330 5.03 -41.93 23.98
N ARG A 331 6.19 -41.25 23.87
CA ARG A 331 7.32 -41.36 24.79
C ARG A 331 7.43 -40.13 25.67
N VAL A 332 7.75 -40.34 26.94
CA VAL A 332 7.97 -39.26 27.90
C VAL A 332 9.45 -38.87 27.90
N HIS A 333 9.74 -37.60 27.66
CA HIS A 333 11.07 -37.03 27.77
C HIS A 333 11.11 -36.08 28.96
N ARG A 334 12.23 -36.04 29.66
CA ARG A 334 12.44 -35.14 30.81
C ARG A 334 13.70 -34.35 30.57
N VAL A 335 13.61 -33.03 30.83
CA VAL A 335 14.73 -32.11 30.82
C VAL A 335 14.82 -31.45 32.19
N GLY A 336 16.00 -30.98 32.54
CA GLY A 336 16.19 -30.12 33.69
C GLY A 336 16.46 -28.68 33.26
N ALA A 337 16.63 -27.81 34.22
CA ALA A 337 17.09 -26.45 33.98
C ALA A 337 18.08 -26.04 35.10
N SER A 338 19.12 -25.37 34.70
CA SER A 338 20.10 -24.72 35.58
C SER A 338 19.98 -23.20 35.41
N ALA A 339 20.15 -22.44 36.50
CA ALA A 339 20.06 -20.98 36.43
C ALA A 339 21.19 -20.29 37.18
N GLY A 340 21.64 -19.17 36.62
CA GLY A 340 22.55 -18.23 37.27
C GLY A 340 21.86 -16.87 37.44
N ILE A 341 22.10 -16.23 38.58
CA ILE A 341 21.45 -14.94 38.91
C ILE A 341 22.51 -13.89 39.15
N THR A 342 22.33 -12.72 38.53
CA THR A 342 23.15 -11.52 38.75
C THR A 342 22.23 -10.33 39.12
N LEU A 343 22.59 -9.63 40.15
CA LEU A 343 21.92 -8.34 40.47
C LEU A 343 22.41 -7.27 39.48
N ILE A 344 21.49 -6.40 39.14
CA ILE A 344 21.74 -5.19 38.37
C ILE A 344 21.58 -4.02 39.37
N ASP A 345 22.70 -3.46 39.78
CA ASP A 345 22.78 -2.36 40.74
C ASP A 345 23.83 -1.32 40.32
N ASP A 346 24.09 -0.33 41.18
CA ASP A 346 25.02 0.77 40.88
C ASP A 346 26.48 0.31 40.58
N ASN A 347 26.82 -0.95 40.83
CA ASN A 347 28.15 -1.49 40.54
C ASN A 347 28.28 -2.01 39.12
N ASN A 348 27.17 -2.15 38.38
CA ASN A 348 27.18 -2.68 37.03
C ASN A 348 27.14 -1.54 36.01
N HIS A 349 28.09 -1.51 35.09
CA HIS A 349 28.19 -0.47 34.07
C HIS A 349 27.94 -0.94 32.64
N GLN A 350 28.09 -2.24 32.38
CA GLN A 350 27.99 -2.79 31.02
C GLN A 350 27.08 -4.03 30.96
N ALA A 351 26.21 -4.08 29.95
CA ALA A 351 25.30 -5.21 29.75
C ALA A 351 26.06 -6.54 29.54
N ALA A 352 27.20 -6.52 28.82
CA ALA A 352 28.01 -7.71 28.58
C ALA A 352 28.58 -8.29 29.86
N GLU A 353 28.96 -7.46 30.81
CA GLU A 353 29.49 -7.89 32.10
C GLU A 353 28.40 -8.59 32.94
N VAL A 354 27.21 -8.01 33.03
CA VAL A 354 26.09 -8.60 33.76
C VAL A 354 25.68 -9.94 33.17
N MET A 355 25.61 -10.02 31.83
CA MET A 355 25.30 -11.27 31.14
C MET A 355 26.38 -12.35 31.39
N SER A 356 27.68 -11.98 31.33
CA SER A 356 28.76 -12.90 31.60
C SER A 356 28.75 -13.43 33.04
N GLN A 357 28.46 -12.58 34.01
CA GLN A 357 28.37 -12.98 35.43
C GLN A 357 27.23 -14.00 35.64
N ALA A 358 26.06 -13.78 35.00
CA ALA A 358 24.93 -14.69 35.11
C ALA A 358 25.21 -16.03 34.41
N ASP A 359 25.86 -16.01 33.25
CA ASP A 359 26.28 -17.23 32.53
C ASP A 359 27.25 -18.06 33.34
N ILE A 360 28.32 -17.43 33.91
CA ILE A 360 29.29 -18.10 34.82
C ILE A 360 28.58 -18.71 36.02
N ALA A 361 27.63 -17.99 36.63
CA ALA A 361 26.84 -18.51 37.75
C ALA A 361 25.93 -19.70 37.34
N CYS A 362 25.37 -19.67 36.13
CA CYS A 362 24.58 -20.79 35.59
C CYS A 362 25.46 -22.02 35.34
N TYR A 363 26.64 -21.83 34.75
CA TYR A 363 27.58 -22.91 34.53
C TYR A 363 28.03 -23.57 35.86
N ALA A 364 28.26 -22.77 36.90
CA ALA A 364 28.62 -23.26 38.23
C ALA A 364 27.48 -24.08 38.87
N SER A 365 26.22 -23.83 38.53
CA SER A 365 25.07 -24.57 39.06
C SER A 365 24.87 -25.93 38.41
N LYS A 366 25.50 -26.19 37.23
CA LYS A 366 25.45 -27.49 36.53
C LYS A 366 26.41 -28.53 37.10
N ASN A 367 27.37 -28.14 37.91
CA ASN A 367 28.37 -29.01 38.54
C ASN A 367 28.02 -29.21 40.01
#